data_491b153eb30c06f0d4745159ba078f21
#
_entry.id   491b153eb30c06f0d4745159ba078f21
#
_cell.length_a   1.000
_cell.length_b   1.000
_cell.length_c   1.000
_cell.angle_alpha   90.00
_cell.angle_beta   90.00
_cell.angle_gamma   90.00
#
_symmetry.space_group_name_H-M   'P 1'
#
loop_
_entity.id
_entity.type
_entity.pdbx_description
1 polymer ?
#
loop_
_entity_poly.entity_id
_entity_poly.type
_entity_poly.pdbx_seq_one_letter_code
_entity_poly.pdbx_strand_id
1 'polypeptide(L)'
;MKTGVGSTERANDEIREIEVKLDFTPNALASILYHQGNTQVLVCVTKAPSLPRWFPRDSDRGWVHAEYSLLPGSTDTRFRRERSGAKGRTMEIERLVARSLRGAVDLEQLGPVALTVDCDILNADGGTRCASITAANIALRLAVRRLIATGDCLPKEKRLTREEIRNGTKKEPLTQEEKDSHEMSVMPNDVAAISVGMVEGQVWTDLDYILDSNADVDMNVVMTSAGEFVEVQGTGEEATYSRVELDSLIDAAENGISELHKLQTDILSDAS
;
A
#
# COMPACT_ATOMS: atom_id res chain seq x y z
N MET A 1 -14.56 -26.82 14.86
CA MET A 1 -14.55 -26.06 16.12
C MET A 1 -13.19 -25.40 16.21
N LYS A 2 -13.06 -24.14 15.84
CA LYS A 2 -11.88 -23.32 16.15
C LYS A 2 -12.06 -22.88 17.60
N THR A 3 -11.30 -23.46 18.48
CA THR A 3 -11.32 -23.17 19.91
C THR A 3 -10.21 -22.17 20.19
N GLY A 4 -10.55 -21.05 20.75
CA GLY A 4 -9.63 -20.21 21.52
C GLY A 4 -9.41 -18.82 20.92
N VAL A 5 -9.66 -17.84 21.74
CA VAL A 5 -9.19 -16.47 21.60
C VAL A 5 -7.66 -16.51 21.47
N GLY A 6 -7.14 -16.04 20.34
CA GLY A 6 -5.72 -15.84 20.11
C GLY A 6 -4.94 -17.08 19.71
N SER A 7 -4.67 -17.25 18.43
CA SER A 7 -3.68 -18.21 17.93
C SER A 7 -2.23 -17.73 18.10
N THR A 8 -2.01 -16.56 18.71
CA THR A 8 -0.68 -15.95 18.85
C THR A 8 -0.37 -15.66 20.32
N GLU A 9 0.78 -16.12 20.78
CA GLU A 9 1.38 -15.79 22.08
C GLU A 9 1.93 -14.35 22.13
N ARG A 10 1.50 -13.45 21.22
CA ARG A 10 1.96 -12.05 21.15
C ARG A 10 1.16 -11.14 22.09
N ALA A 11 1.77 -10.07 22.55
CA ALA A 11 1.09 -9.03 23.28
C ALA A 11 0.08 -8.28 22.39
N ASN A 12 -0.90 -7.61 23.00
CA ASN A 12 -1.97 -6.92 22.27
C ASN A 12 -1.52 -5.64 21.55
N ASP A 13 -0.36 -5.13 21.86
CA ASP A 13 0.29 -3.98 21.24
C ASP A 13 1.37 -4.35 20.21
N GLU A 14 1.71 -5.63 20.08
CA GLU A 14 2.68 -6.12 19.10
C GLU A 14 2.03 -6.34 17.72
N ILE A 15 2.78 -6.05 16.66
CA ILE A 15 2.43 -6.43 15.29
C ILE A 15 2.88 -7.86 15.00
N ARG A 16 2.21 -8.54 14.06
CA ARG A 16 2.62 -9.86 13.58
C ARG A 16 3.96 -9.78 12.86
N GLU A 17 4.72 -10.88 12.90
CA GLU A 17 5.97 -10.99 12.16
C GLU A 17 5.78 -10.68 10.67
N ILE A 18 6.73 -9.92 10.11
CA ILE A 18 6.68 -9.49 8.71
C ILE A 18 7.90 -10.04 7.97
N GLU A 19 7.64 -10.66 6.83
CA GLU A 19 8.66 -11.06 5.86
C GLU A 19 8.36 -10.46 4.48
N VAL A 20 9.39 -9.96 3.80
CA VAL A 20 9.27 -9.38 2.46
C VAL A 20 10.29 -9.98 1.52
N LYS A 21 9.81 -10.44 0.35
CA LYS A 21 10.67 -10.87 -0.77
C LYS A 21 10.52 -9.89 -1.92
N LEU A 22 11.60 -9.19 -2.22
CA LEU A 22 11.65 -8.25 -3.33
C LEU A 22 11.81 -9.01 -4.66
N ASP A 23 11.34 -8.40 -5.74
CA ASP A 23 11.44 -8.91 -7.12
C ASP A 23 10.93 -10.34 -7.29
N PHE A 24 9.80 -10.63 -6.66
CA PHE A 24 9.20 -11.96 -6.68
C PHE A 24 8.78 -12.41 -8.08
N THR A 25 8.34 -11.48 -8.93
CA THR A 25 8.02 -11.76 -10.35
C THR A 25 8.90 -10.93 -11.28
N PRO A 26 9.43 -11.50 -12.37
CA PRO A 26 10.41 -10.82 -13.23
C PRO A 26 9.80 -9.82 -14.23
N ASN A 27 8.49 -9.87 -14.47
CA ASN A 27 7.85 -9.08 -15.54
C ASN A 27 7.30 -7.74 -15.06
N ALA A 28 7.05 -7.59 -13.78
CA ALA A 28 6.58 -6.34 -13.20
C ALA A 28 7.72 -5.30 -13.14
N LEU A 29 7.39 -4.02 -13.17
CA LEU A 29 8.36 -2.94 -12.94
C LEU A 29 8.97 -3.06 -11.53
N ALA A 30 8.18 -3.43 -10.54
CA ALA A 30 8.59 -3.89 -9.23
C ALA A 30 7.57 -4.89 -8.71
N SER A 31 8.00 -5.88 -7.93
CA SER A 31 7.09 -6.82 -7.28
C SER A 31 7.62 -7.24 -5.92
N ILE A 32 6.71 -7.47 -5.00
CA ILE A 32 7.05 -8.00 -3.68
C ILE A 32 6.06 -9.08 -3.27
N LEU A 33 6.55 -10.07 -2.56
CA LEU A 33 5.73 -10.98 -1.77
C LEU A 33 5.87 -10.56 -0.31
N TYR A 34 4.76 -10.12 0.27
CA TYR A 34 4.68 -9.58 1.62
C TYR A 34 3.89 -10.55 2.50
N HIS A 35 4.45 -10.88 3.65
CA HIS A 35 3.81 -11.67 4.70
C HIS A 35 3.67 -10.81 5.95
N GLN A 36 2.52 -10.89 6.61
CA GLN A 36 2.27 -10.32 7.94
C GLN A 36 1.51 -11.37 8.74
N GLY A 37 2.24 -12.12 9.55
CA GLY A 37 1.76 -13.38 10.09
C GLY A 37 1.37 -14.33 8.96
N ASN A 38 0.15 -14.88 9.00
CA ASN A 38 -0.34 -15.73 7.93
C ASN A 38 -0.93 -14.97 6.73
N THR A 39 -1.18 -13.66 6.85
CA THR A 39 -1.65 -12.87 5.70
C THR A 39 -0.54 -12.72 4.67
N GLN A 40 -0.82 -13.10 3.42
CA GLN A 40 0.12 -13.07 2.31
C GLN A 40 -0.43 -12.26 1.15
N VAL A 41 0.35 -11.29 0.69
CA VAL A 41 0.00 -10.41 -0.43
C VAL A 41 1.11 -10.41 -1.46
N LEU A 42 0.79 -10.74 -2.70
CA LEU A 42 1.65 -10.47 -3.84
C LEU A 42 1.29 -9.10 -4.40
N VAL A 43 2.25 -8.20 -4.42
CA VAL A 43 2.09 -6.89 -5.04
C VAL A 43 2.95 -6.77 -6.28
N CYS A 44 2.35 -6.33 -7.39
CA CYS A 44 3.03 -6.04 -8.63
C CYS A 44 2.75 -4.60 -9.05
N VAL A 45 3.78 -3.85 -9.40
CA VAL A 45 3.64 -2.51 -9.97
C VAL A 45 3.99 -2.56 -11.44
N THR A 46 3.08 -2.07 -12.29
CA THR A 46 3.26 -2.04 -13.73
C THR A 46 3.07 -0.62 -14.27
N LYS A 47 3.86 -0.24 -15.28
CA LYS A 47 3.67 1.00 -16.01
C LYS A 47 2.59 0.81 -17.07
N ALA A 48 1.51 1.55 -16.96
CA ALA A 48 0.47 1.55 -17.98
C ALA A 48 0.98 2.18 -19.30
N PRO A 49 0.48 1.74 -20.46
CA PRO A 49 0.95 2.26 -21.76
C PRO A 49 0.60 3.73 -22.00
N SER A 50 -0.36 4.28 -21.27
CA SER A 50 -0.79 5.67 -21.36
C SER A 50 -1.51 6.12 -20.08
N LEU A 51 -1.60 7.42 -19.89
CA LEU A 51 -2.47 8.02 -18.88
C LEU A 51 -3.95 7.62 -19.12
N PRO A 52 -4.80 7.61 -18.08
CA PRO A 52 -6.21 7.31 -18.21
C PRO A 52 -6.90 8.22 -19.23
N ARG A 53 -7.90 7.69 -19.97
CA ARG A 53 -8.58 8.42 -21.07
C ARG A 53 -9.27 9.72 -20.65
N TRP A 54 -9.59 9.86 -19.38
CA TRP A 54 -10.21 11.07 -18.82
C TRP A 54 -9.19 12.16 -18.45
N PHE A 55 -7.87 11.86 -18.49
CA PHE A 55 -6.81 12.88 -18.35
C PHE A 55 -6.77 13.79 -19.57
N PRO A 56 -6.45 15.09 -19.38
CA PRO A 56 -6.13 15.97 -20.50
C PRO A 56 -4.95 15.39 -21.30
N ARG A 57 -5.02 15.51 -22.64
CA ARG A 57 -3.99 14.93 -23.53
C ARG A 57 -2.58 15.45 -23.28
N ASP A 58 -2.49 16.66 -22.75
CA ASP A 58 -1.23 17.36 -22.48
C ASP A 58 -0.92 17.44 -20.97
N SER A 59 -1.45 16.51 -20.20
CA SER A 59 -1.19 16.47 -18.76
C SER A 59 0.27 16.10 -18.48
N ASP A 60 0.94 16.92 -17.66
CA ASP A 60 2.25 16.63 -17.07
C ASP A 60 2.14 15.85 -15.77
N ARG A 61 0.93 15.59 -15.31
CA ARG A 61 0.63 14.91 -14.05
C ARG A 61 0.49 13.42 -14.28
N GLY A 62 1.10 12.63 -13.40
CA GLY A 62 0.97 11.18 -13.38
C GLY A 62 -0.30 10.67 -12.69
N TRP A 63 -0.41 9.36 -12.63
CA TRP A 63 -1.52 8.69 -11.98
C TRP A 63 -1.10 7.36 -11.35
N VAL A 64 -1.66 7.06 -10.18
CA VAL A 64 -1.52 5.77 -9.50
C VAL A 64 -2.92 5.18 -9.33
N HIS A 65 -3.10 3.98 -9.88
CA HIS A 65 -4.28 3.15 -9.74
C HIS A 65 -3.92 1.89 -8.96
N ALA A 66 -4.89 1.28 -8.28
CA ALA A 66 -4.70 0.01 -7.61
C ALA A 66 -5.86 -0.94 -7.94
N GLU A 67 -5.52 -2.21 -8.07
CA GLU A 67 -6.45 -3.32 -8.14
C GLU A 67 -6.24 -4.23 -6.92
N TYR A 68 -7.30 -4.91 -6.51
CA TYR A 68 -7.26 -5.83 -5.36
C TYR A 68 -8.03 -7.10 -5.69
N SER A 69 -7.47 -8.25 -5.38
CA SER A 69 -8.11 -9.53 -5.65
C SER A 69 -7.81 -10.57 -4.57
N LEU A 70 -8.81 -11.36 -4.22
CA LEU A 70 -8.65 -12.55 -3.40
C LEU A 70 -8.44 -13.78 -4.28
N LEU A 71 -7.34 -14.51 -4.05
CA LEU A 71 -7.17 -15.84 -4.65
C LEU A 71 -8.30 -16.77 -4.17
N PRO A 72 -8.91 -17.60 -5.03
CA PRO A 72 -10.02 -18.46 -4.60
C PRO A 72 -9.74 -19.36 -3.40
N GLY A 73 -8.50 -19.74 -3.16
CA GLY A 73 -8.07 -20.53 -2.02
C GLY A 73 -7.49 -19.72 -0.86
N SER A 74 -7.58 -18.39 -0.88
CA SER A 74 -7.01 -17.54 0.17
C SER A 74 -7.78 -17.54 1.48
N THR A 75 -8.99 -18.07 1.52
CA THR A 75 -9.88 -18.14 2.67
C THR A 75 -10.29 -19.59 2.96
N ASP A 76 -10.74 -19.88 4.18
CA ASP A 76 -11.18 -21.22 4.60
C ASP A 76 -12.25 -21.82 3.69
N THR A 77 -13.19 -20.99 3.23
CA THR A 77 -14.17 -21.33 2.20
C THR A 77 -13.77 -20.71 0.90
N ARG A 78 -13.83 -21.49 -0.18
CA ARG A 78 -13.41 -21.04 -1.49
C ARG A 78 -14.09 -19.72 -1.91
N PHE A 79 -13.33 -18.66 -2.09
CA PHE A 79 -13.80 -17.38 -2.65
C PHE A 79 -14.08 -17.52 -4.16
N ARG A 80 -15.20 -17.00 -4.62
CA ARG A 80 -15.57 -17.07 -6.04
C ARG A 80 -14.89 -15.93 -6.81
N ARG A 81 -14.12 -16.27 -7.87
CA ARG A 81 -13.52 -15.25 -8.74
C ARG A 81 -14.57 -14.30 -9.31
N GLU A 82 -14.27 -13.03 -9.27
CA GLU A 82 -15.08 -11.95 -9.86
C GLU A 82 -14.77 -11.82 -11.35
N ARG A 83 -15.52 -12.52 -12.19
CA ARG A 83 -15.26 -12.57 -13.64
C ARG A 83 -15.92 -11.45 -14.45
N SER A 84 -16.88 -10.75 -13.87
CA SER A 84 -17.66 -9.67 -14.50
C SER A 84 -17.34 -8.27 -13.94
N GLY A 85 -16.12 -8.10 -13.44
CA GLY A 85 -15.65 -6.88 -12.79
C GLY A 85 -15.70 -6.97 -11.26
N ALA A 86 -14.96 -6.08 -10.60
CA ALA A 86 -14.89 -5.96 -9.16
C ALA A 86 -16.26 -5.62 -8.56
N LYS A 87 -16.59 -6.21 -7.42
CA LYS A 87 -17.83 -5.97 -6.69
C LYS A 87 -17.61 -4.96 -5.55
N GLY A 88 -18.69 -4.56 -4.89
CA GLY A 88 -18.72 -3.49 -3.92
C GLY A 88 -17.54 -3.46 -2.94
N ARG A 89 -17.28 -4.57 -2.21
CA ARG A 89 -16.14 -4.68 -1.28
C ARG A 89 -14.79 -4.56 -2.00
N THR A 90 -14.61 -5.26 -3.11
CA THR A 90 -13.36 -5.20 -3.88
C THR A 90 -13.11 -3.79 -4.39
N MET A 91 -14.12 -3.14 -4.99
CA MET A 91 -14.04 -1.75 -5.45
C MET A 91 -13.75 -0.76 -4.32
N GLU A 92 -14.29 -0.99 -3.14
CA GLU A 92 -14.03 -0.16 -1.95
C GLU A 92 -12.56 -0.27 -1.56
N ILE A 93 -12.01 -1.50 -1.49
CA ILE A 93 -10.60 -1.74 -1.13
C ILE A 93 -9.65 -1.19 -2.20
N GLU A 94 -9.93 -1.39 -3.48
CA GLU A 94 -9.15 -0.79 -4.59
C GLU A 94 -9.05 0.73 -4.46
N ARG A 95 -10.18 1.38 -4.15
CA ARG A 95 -10.22 2.84 -3.95
C ARG A 95 -9.45 3.27 -2.71
N LEU A 96 -9.51 2.50 -1.63
CA LEU A 96 -8.77 2.75 -0.39
C LEU A 96 -7.27 2.66 -0.67
N VAL A 97 -6.79 1.56 -1.24
CA VAL A 97 -5.37 1.37 -1.59
C VAL A 97 -4.88 2.47 -2.53
N ALA A 98 -5.62 2.74 -3.62
CA ALA A 98 -5.24 3.78 -4.58
C ALA A 98 -5.18 5.19 -3.97
N ARG A 99 -6.10 5.53 -3.06
CA ARG A 99 -6.08 6.83 -2.35
C ARG A 99 -4.89 6.93 -1.42
N SER A 100 -4.63 5.87 -0.66
CA SER A 100 -3.51 5.82 0.28
C SER A 100 -2.18 6.02 -0.46
N LEU A 101 -1.96 5.31 -1.55
CA LEU A 101 -0.75 5.46 -2.37
C LEU A 101 -0.62 6.87 -2.99
N ARG A 102 -1.71 7.46 -3.45
CA ARG A 102 -1.69 8.85 -3.95
C ARG A 102 -1.43 9.89 -2.86
N GLY A 103 -1.67 9.56 -1.60
CA GLY A 103 -1.27 10.38 -0.46
C GLY A 103 0.25 10.41 -0.24
N ALA A 104 0.96 9.38 -0.70
CA ALA A 104 2.42 9.29 -0.62
C ALA A 104 3.13 9.89 -1.84
N VAL A 105 2.45 10.07 -2.98
CA VAL A 105 3.05 10.42 -4.27
C VAL A 105 2.67 11.83 -4.69
N ASP A 106 3.67 12.67 -4.96
CA ASP A 106 3.46 13.90 -5.74
C ASP A 106 3.30 13.52 -7.22
N LEU A 107 2.06 13.54 -7.68
CA LEU A 107 1.71 13.15 -9.04
C LEU A 107 2.24 14.12 -10.12
N GLU A 108 2.57 15.36 -9.77
CA GLU A 108 3.20 16.32 -10.69
C GLU A 108 4.69 15.99 -10.84
N GLN A 109 5.36 15.64 -9.74
CA GLN A 109 6.76 15.19 -9.76
C GLN A 109 6.91 13.83 -10.44
N LEU A 110 5.94 12.92 -10.29
CA LEU A 110 5.91 11.65 -11.04
C LEU A 110 5.90 11.89 -12.57
N GLY A 111 5.29 12.98 -13.02
CA GLY A 111 5.20 13.32 -14.44
C GLY A 111 4.17 12.45 -15.19
N PRO A 112 4.14 12.50 -16.53
CA PRO A 112 3.09 11.88 -17.34
C PRO A 112 3.22 10.34 -17.39
N VAL A 113 3.33 9.72 -16.23
CA VAL A 113 3.42 8.26 -16.03
C VAL A 113 2.17 7.78 -15.31
N ALA A 114 1.59 6.69 -15.78
CA ALA A 114 0.54 5.98 -15.07
C ALA A 114 1.07 4.65 -14.54
N LEU A 115 0.84 4.38 -13.26
CA LEU A 115 1.20 3.14 -12.60
C LEU A 115 -0.06 2.42 -12.14
N THR A 116 -0.09 1.11 -12.35
CA THR A 116 -1.09 0.22 -11.77
C THR A 116 -0.40 -0.66 -10.74
N VAL A 117 -1.00 -0.76 -9.58
CA VAL A 117 -0.55 -1.57 -8.45
C VAL A 117 -1.56 -2.68 -8.23
N ASP A 118 -1.17 -3.89 -8.54
CA ASP A 118 -2.00 -5.08 -8.38
C ASP A 118 -1.70 -5.72 -7.02
N CYS A 119 -2.72 -5.91 -6.18
CA CYS A 119 -2.62 -6.54 -4.86
C CYS A 119 -3.40 -7.85 -4.86
N ASP A 120 -2.71 -8.97 -5.04
CA ASP A 120 -3.30 -10.30 -5.01
C ASP A 120 -3.11 -10.95 -3.64
N ILE A 121 -4.21 -11.22 -2.95
CA ILE A 121 -4.18 -11.88 -1.64
C ILE A 121 -4.07 -13.39 -1.84
N LEU A 122 -2.93 -13.94 -1.46
CA LEU A 122 -2.64 -15.37 -1.56
C LEU A 122 -3.19 -16.16 -0.36
N ASN A 123 -3.12 -15.55 0.84
CA ASN A 123 -3.73 -16.06 2.07
C ASN A 123 -4.29 -14.88 2.89
N ALA A 124 -5.55 -15.00 3.32
CA ALA A 124 -6.26 -13.97 4.07
C ALA A 124 -6.45 -14.40 5.53
N ASP A 125 -5.69 -13.78 6.44
CA ASP A 125 -5.77 -14.02 7.89
C ASP A 125 -5.86 -12.68 8.65
N GLY A 126 -6.87 -11.86 8.32
CA GLY A 126 -7.07 -10.51 8.88
C GLY A 126 -6.13 -9.46 8.27
N GLY A 127 -6.51 -8.19 8.35
CA GLY A 127 -5.70 -7.04 7.96
C GLY A 127 -5.30 -6.97 6.47
N THR A 128 -5.98 -7.67 5.55
CA THR A 128 -5.58 -7.74 4.13
C THR A 128 -5.53 -6.37 3.43
N ARG A 129 -6.40 -5.43 3.81
CA ARG A 129 -6.39 -4.04 3.30
C ARG A 129 -5.11 -3.31 3.70
N CYS A 130 -4.78 -3.40 4.99
CA CYS A 130 -3.63 -2.74 5.59
C CYS A 130 -2.32 -3.34 5.06
N ALA A 131 -2.21 -4.66 5.02
CA ALA A 131 -1.08 -5.36 4.43
C ALA A 131 -0.87 -4.97 2.96
N SER A 132 -1.97 -4.86 2.17
CA SER A 132 -1.90 -4.40 0.78
C SER A 132 -1.35 -2.98 0.66
N ILE A 133 -1.79 -2.03 1.49
CA ILE A 133 -1.33 -0.64 1.44
C ILE A 133 0.16 -0.55 1.80
N THR A 134 0.55 -1.18 2.92
CA THR A 134 1.94 -1.16 3.41
C THR A 134 2.89 -1.81 2.41
N ALA A 135 2.51 -2.97 1.87
CA ALA A 135 3.25 -3.67 0.84
C ALA A 135 3.33 -2.87 -0.48
N ALA A 136 2.20 -2.32 -0.91
CA ALA A 136 2.12 -1.55 -2.14
C ALA A 136 2.98 -0.29 -2.11
N ASN A 137 3.14 0.36 -0.96
CA ASN A 137 4.04 1.50 -0.82
C ASN A 137 5.51 1.10 -1.07
N ILE A 138 5.98 -0.02 -0.52
CA ILE A 138 7.34 -0.53 -0.77
C ILE A 138 7.54 -0.80 -2.27
N ALA A 139 6.62 -1.54 -2.90
CA ALA A 139 6.71 -1.87 -4.32
C ALA A 139 6.66 -0.61 -5.21
N LEU A 140 5.82 0.36 -4.85
CA LEU A 140 5.67 1.62 -5.59
C LEU A 140 6.96 2.45 -5.54
N ARG A 141 7.61 2.56 -4.38
CA ARG A 141 8.88 3.28 -4.25
C ARG A 141 9.99 2.62 -5.07
N LEU A 142 10.10 1.29 -5.06
CA LEU A 142 11.02 0.55 -5.93
C LEU A 142 10.73 0.80 -7.41
N ALA A 143 9.46 0.83 -7.80
CA ALA A 143 9.07 1.14 -9.17
C ALA A 143 9.46 2.58 -9.57
N VAL A 144 9.26 3.56 -8.69
CA VAL A 144 9.67 4.95 -8.91
C VAL A 144 11.20 5.05 -9.09
N ARG A 145 12.00 4.40 -8.22
CA ARG A 145 13.47 4.33 -8.37
C ARG A 145 13.87 3.82 -9.76
N ARG A 146 13.24 2.76 -10.23
CA ARG A 146 13.50 2.16 -11.55
C ARG A 146 13.11 3.06 -12.71
N LEU A 147 11.97 3.76 -12.60
CA LEU A 147 11.57 4.75 -13.60
C LEU A 147 12.55 5.94 -13.67
N ILE A 148 13.05 6.39 -12.53
CA ILE A 148 14.07 7.43 -12.46
C ILE A 148 15.37 6.95 -13.10
N ALA A 149 15.79 5.72 -12.75
CA ALA A 149 17.03 5.11 -13.29
C ALA A 149 16.99 4.95 -14.82
N THR A 150 15.81 4.60 -15.39
CA THR A 150 15.62 4.47 -16.85
C THR A 150 15.33 5.80 -17.55
N GLY A 151 15.16 6.90 -16.79
CA GLY A 151 14.79 8.21 -17.33
C GLY A 151 13.32 8.30 -17.78
N ASP A 152 12.46 7.43 -17.29
CA ASP A 152 11.02 7.45 -17.56
C ASP A 152 10.26 8.38 -16.58
N CYS A 153 10.84 8.64 -15.42
CA CYS A 153 10.41 9.65 -14.46
C CYS A 153 11.56 10.64 -14.24
N LEU A 154 11.40 11.85 -14.74
CA LEU A 154 12.41 12.89 -14.68
C LEU A 154 11.88 14.14 -13.97
N PRO A 155 12.75 14.93 -13.32
CA PRO A 155 12.43 16.28 -12.86
C PRO A 155 11.81 17.11 -13.99
N LYS A 156 10.87 17.99 -13.66
CA LYS A 156 10.07 18.73 -14.64
C LYS A 156 10.94 19.50 -15.65
N GLU A 157 12.03 20.09 -15.22
CA GLU A 157 12.98 20.86 -16.02
C GLU A 157 13.82 19.99 -16.98
N LYS A 158 13.91 18.69 -16.74
CA LYS A 158 14.63 17.72 -17.58
C LYS A 158 13.72 16.88 -18.47
N ARG A 159 12.40 17.09 -18.40
CA ARG A 159 11.44 16.40 -19.27
C ARG A 159 11.51 16.95 -20.68
N LEU A 160 11.64 16.04 -21.64
CA LEU A 160 11.63 16.43 -23.04
C LEU A 160 10.21 16.78 -23.49
N THR A 161 10.10 17.86 -24.26
CA THR A 161 8.88 18.23 -24.97
C THR A 161 8.57 17.20 -26.07
N ARG A 162 7.33 17.18 -26.55
CA ARG A 162 6.94 16.33 -27.69
C ARG A 162 7.76 16.61 -28.95
N GLU A 163 8.15 17.86 -29.16
CA GLU A 163 8.97 18.28 -30.31
C GLU A 163 10.39 17.70 -30.17
N GLU A 164 11.01 17.84 -29.02
CA GLU A 164 12.34 17.27 -28.73
C GLU A 164 12.36 15.77 -28.88
N ILE A 165 11.33 15.06 -28.36
CA ILE A 165 11.19 13.60 -28.55
C ILE A 165 11.09 13.26 -30.05
N ARG A 166 10.29 14.00 -30.81
CA ARG A 166 10.13 13.79 -32.25
C ARG A 166 11.43 14.04 -33.02
N ASN A 167 12.23 15.01 -32.58
CA ASN A 167 13.51 15.36 -33.17
C ASN A 167 14.65 14.40 -32.72
N GLY A 168 14.34 13.39 -31.89
CA GLY A 168 15.31 12.40 -31.43
C GLY A 168 16.28 12.91 -30.38
N THR A 169 15.94 14.00 -29.67
CA THR A 169 16.73 14.50 -28.55
C THR A 169 16.88 13.42 -27.50
N LYS A 170 18.10 13.15 -27.05
CA LYS A 170 18.38 12.17 -26.02
C LYS A 170 18.18 12.80 -24.64
N LYS A 171 17.60 12.00 -23.75
CA LYS A 171 17.48 12.35 -22.33
C LYS A 171 18.90 12.39 -21.72
N GLU A 172 19.18 13.42 -20.94
CA GLU A 172 20.40 13.45 -20.14
C GLU A 172 20.24 12.54 -18.93
N PRO A 173 21.21 11.65 -18.64
CA PRO A 173 21.18 10.81 -17.46
C PRO A 173 21.30 11.66 -16.19
N LEU A 174 20.55 11.30 -15.16
CA LEU A 174 20.66 11.92 -13.84
C LEU A 174 21.91 11.40 -13.12
N THR A 175 22.56 12.26 -12.36
CA THR A 175 23.56 11.86 -11.35
C THR A 175 22.87 11.10 -10.21
N GLN A 176 23.62 10.41 -9.36
CA GLN A 176 23.01 9.70 -8.23
C GLN A 176 22.30 10.65 -7.26
N GLU A 177 22.94 11.79 -6.94
CA GLU A 177 22.34 12.83 -6.09
C GLU A 177 21.01 13.38 -6.67
N GLU A 178 20.96 13.60 -7.99
CA GLU A 178 19.72 14.02 -8.67
C GLU A 178 18.63 12.95 -8.63
N LYS A 179 19.00 11.65 -8.74
CA LYS A 179 18.04 10.54 -8.62
C LYS A 179 17.45 10.49 -7.23
N ASP A 180 18.30 10.54 -6.19
CA ASP A 180 17.88 10.47 -4.80
C ASP A 180 17.00 11.69 -4.44
N SER A 181 17.39 12.88 -4.85
CA SER A 181 16.60 14.10 -4.66
C SER A 181 15.25 14.04 -5.40
N HIS A 182 15.22 13.50 -6.61
CA HIS A 182 13.98 13.37 -7.37
C HIS A 182 13.06 12.29 -6.79
N GLU A 183 13.60 11.17 -6.33
CA GLU A 183 12.81 10.16 -5.60
C GLU A 183 12.08 10.77 -4.41
N MET A 184 12.79 11.55 -3.58
CA MET A 184 12.19 12.26 -2.47
C MET A 184 11.16 13.31 -2.89
N SER A 185 11.32 13.91 -4.07
CA SER A 185 10.32 14.83 -4.63
C SER A 185 9.07 14.11 -5.12
N VAL A 186 9.22 12.91 -5.69
CA VAL A 186 8.09 12.08 -6.17
C VAL A 186 7.36 11.41 -5.01
N MET A 187 8.10 10.90 -4.03
CA MET A 187 7.55 10.24 -2.84
C MET A 187 8.10 10.90 -1.56
N PRO A 188 7.59 12.09 -1.20
CA PRO A 188 8.07 12.82 -0.03
C PRO A 188 7.79 12.10 1.29
N ASN A 189 6.79 11.24 1.30
CA ASN A 189 6.43 10.41 2.44
C ASN A 189 6.20 8.97 1.99
N ASP A 190 6.31 8.04 2.93
CA ASP A 190 5.77 6.70 2.80
C ASP A 190 4.39 6.64 3.44
N VAL A 191 3.60 5.63 3.09
CA VAL A 191 2.34 5.32 3.78
C VAL A 191 2.38 3.90 4.30
N ALA A 192 1.84 3.72 5.49
CA ALA A 192 1.58 2.41 6.06
C ALA A 192 0.17 2.37 6.64
N ALA A 193 -0.36 1.17 6.80
CA ALA A 193 -1.69 0.95 7.34
C ALA A 193 -1.70 -0.23 8.31
N ILE A 194 -2.56 -0.12 9.32
CA ILE A 194 -2.74 -1.19 10.30
C ILE A 194 -4.22 -1.32 10.69
N SER A 195 -4.64 -2.54 11.01
CA SER A 195 -5.92 -2.78 11.65
C SER A 195 -5.75 -2.78 13.17
N VAL A 196 -6.68 -2.13 13.87
CA VAL A 196 -6.77 -2.14 15.32
C VAL A 196 -8.21 -2.42 15.72
N GLY A 197 -8.45 -2.96 16.90
CA GLY A 197 -9.82 -3.23 17.34
C GLY A 197 -9.94 -3.43 18.83
N MET A 198 -11.19 -3.49 19.29
CA MET A 198 -11.51 -3.85 20.65
C MET A 198 -12.04 -5.28 20.72
N VAL A 199 -11.38 -6.13 21.50
CA VAL A 199 -11.77 -7.51 21.73
C VAL A 199 -11.84 -7.73 23.25
N GLU A 200 -13.00 -8.11 23.76
CA GLU A 200 -13.23 -8.31 25.20
C GLU A 200 -12.79 -7.09 26.07
N GLY A 201 -13.04 -5.87 25.58
CA GLY A 201 -12.70 -4.62 26.25
C GLY A 201 -11.23 -4.25 26.27
N GLN A 202 -10.39 -4.93 25.48
CA GLN A 202 -8.96 -4.64 25.30
C GLN A 202 -8.70 -4.16 23.87
N VAL A 203 -7.82 -3.17 23.71
CA VAL A 203 -7.34 -2.71 22.42
C VAL A 203 -6.28 -3.69 21.88
N TRP A 204 -6.45 -4.13 20.66
CA TRP A 204 -5.53 -4.99 19.92
C TRP A 204 -5.02 -4.30 18.67
N THR A 205 -3.72 -4.45 18.43
CA THR A 205 -3.03 -3.96 17.25
C THR A 205 -2.82 -5.10 16.26
N ASP A 206 -2.98 -4.85 14.97
CA ASP A 206 -2.78 -5.81 13.89
C ASP A 206 -3.65 -7.06 14.02
N LEU A 207 -4.95 -6.90 13.79
CA LEU A 207 -5.92 -7.97 13.95
C LEU A 207 -5.69 -9.10 12.96
N ASP A 208 -5.50 -10.34 13.45
CA ASP A 208 -5.67 -11.56 12.66
C ASP A 208 -7.16 -11.86 12.45
N TYR A 209 -7.48 -12.88 11.65
CA TYR A 209 -8.87 -13.23 11.35
C TYR A 209 -9.69 -13.59 12.59
N ILE A 210 -9.08 -14.20 13.60
CA ILE A 210 -9.78 -14.60 14.81
C ILE A 210 -10.12 -13.37 15.64
N LEU A 211 -9.16 -12.47 15.85
CA LEU A 211 -9.39 -11.21 16.54
C LEU A 211 -10.40 -10.33 15.80
N ASP A 212 -10.21 -10.15 14.47
CA ASP A 212 -11.11 -9.37 13.61
C ASP A 212 -12.57 -9.88 13.68
N SER A 213 -12.76 -11.19 13.62
CA SER A 213 -14.10 -11.80 13.68
C SER A 213 -14.76 -11.79 15.06
N ASN A 214 -14.03 -11.46 16.11
CA ASN A 214 -14.53 -11.36 17.50
C ASN A 214 -14.43 -9.93 18.04
N ALA A 215 -14.02 -8.97 17.21
CA ALA A 215 -13.89 -7.59 17.63
C ALA A 215 -15.27 -6.92 17.78
N ASP A 216 -15.49 -6.25 18.90
CA ASP A 216 -16.66 -5.38 19.13
C ASP A 216 -16.55 -4.12 18.25
N VAL A 217 -15.32 -3.66 18.03
CA VAL A 217 -14.97 -2.52 17.16
C VAL A 217 -13.74 -2.92 16.35
N ASP A 218 -13.82 -2.75 15.03
CA ASP A 218 -12.68 -2.84 14.12
C ASP A 218 -12.39 -1.49 13.47
N MET A 219 -11.11 -1.19 13.27
CA MET A 219 -10.66 0.05 12.65
C MET A 219 -9.44 -0.18 11.78
N ASN A 220 -9.45 0.41 10.58
CA ASN A 220 -8.30 0.48 9.70
C ASN A 220 -7.78 1.92 9.67
N VAL A 221 -6.51 2.12 9.96
CA VAL A 221 -5.87 3.43 9.98
C VAL A 221 -4.74 3.45 8.97
N VAL A 222 -4.67 4.52 8.18
CA VAL A 222 -3.62 4.77 7.20
C VAL A 222 -2.95 6.09 7.52
N MET A 223 -1.63 6.09 7.67
CA MET A 223 -0.86 7.30 7.97
C MET A 223 0.37 7.41 7.08
N THR A 224 0.82 8.64 6.92
CA THR A 224 2.11 8.96 6.30
C THR A 224 3.24 8.84 7.32
N SER A 225 4.47 8.72 6.82
CA SER A 225 5.69 8.76 7.66
C SER A 225 5.92 10.12 8.35
N ALA A 226 5.19 11.16 7.93
CA ALA A 226 5.16 12.46 8.61
C ALA A 226 4.18 12.51 9.81
N GLY A 227 3.46 11.40 10.09
CA GLY A 227 2.49 11.32 11.19
C GLY A 227 1.12 11.90 10.83
N GLU A 228 0.80 12.07 9.55
CA GLU A 228 -0.48 12.60 9.09
C GLU A 228 -1.43 11.47 8.68
N PHE A 229 -2.70 11.58 9.05
CA PHE A 229 -3.73 10.61 8.67
C PHE A 229 -4.11 10.77 7.20
N VAL A 230 -4.10 9.67 6.47
CA VAL A 230 -4.65 9.58 5.11
C VAL A 230 -6.10 9.11 5.15
N GLU A 231 -6.38 8.10 5.98
CA GLU A 231 -7.74 7.58 6.17
C GLU A 231 -7.86 6.91 7.54
N VAL A 232 -9.03 7.09 8.17
CA VAL A 232 -9.46 6.37 9.37
C VAL A 232 -10.83 5.80 9.08
N GLN A 233 -10.95 4.48 9.12
CA GLN A 233 -12.19 3.76 8.86
C GLN A 233 -12.47 2.83 10.04
N GLY A 234 -13.48 3.14 10.85
CA GLY A 234 -13.84 2.37 12.03
C GLY A 234 -15.32 2.02 12.06
N THR A 235 -15.63 0.81 12.49
CA THR A 235 -17.00 0.28 12.59
C THR A 235 -17.17 -0.38 13.95
N GLY A 236 -18.28 -0.09 14.63
CA GLY A 236 -18.74 -0.91 15.76
C GLY A 236 -19.67 -1.97 15.22
N GLU A 237 -19.26 -3.24 15.31
CA GLU A 237 -20.08 -4.40 14.91
C GLU A 237 -20.94 -4.80 16.10
N GLU A 238 -22.25 -4.51 16.07
CA GLU A 238 -23.22 -4.72 17.15
C GLU A 238 -22.93 -3.93 18.45
N ALA A 239 -21.91 -3.05 18.46
CA ALA A 239 -21.47 -2.23 19.58
C ALA A 239 -21.28 -0.77 19.16
N THR A 240 -21.13 0.09 20.16
CA THR A 240 -20.71 1.49 19.97
C THR A 240 -19.45 1.73 20.77
N TYR A 241 -18.64 2.69 20.39
CA TYR A 241 -17.43 3.06 21.10
C TYR A 241 -17.43 4.56 21.43
N SER A 242 -16.86 4.86 22.58
CA SER A 242 -16.74 6.21 23.11
C SER A 242 -15.57 6.97 22.47
N ARG A 243 -15.51 8.28 22.72
CA ARG A 243 -14.37 9.09 22.28
C ARG A 243 -13.04 8.63 22.92
N VAL A 244 -13.06 8.19 24.17
CA VAL A 244 -11.86 7.67 24.85
C VAL A 244 -11.36 6.38 24.21
N GLU A 245 -12.26 5.48 23.85
CA GLU A 245 -11.93 4.25 23.14
C GLU A 245 -11.40 4.55 21.73
N LEU A 246 -11.99 5.52 21.02
CA LEU A 246 -11.48 5.98 19.74
C LEU A 246 -10.03 6.50 19.87
N ASP A 247 -9.77 7.35 20.86
CA ASP A 247 -8.42 7.89 21.06
C ASP A 247 -7.42 6.75 21.38
N SER A 248 -7.81 5.74 22.19
CA SER A 248 -6.97 4.57 22.47
C SER A 248 -6.68 3.70 21.24
N LEU A 249 -7.67 3.54 20.34
CA LEU A 249 -7.50 2.83 19.07
C LEU A 249 -6.55 3.58 18.13
N ILE A 250 -6.67 4.90 18.09
CA ILE A 250 -5.78 5.75 17.29
C ILE A 250 -4.33 5.67 17.83
N ASP A 251 -4.14 5.79 19.15
CA ASP A 251 -2.81 5.68 19.77
C ASP A 251 -2.15 4.32 19.46
N ALA A 252 -2.91 3.23 19.52
CA ALA A 252 -2.44 1.90 19.15
C ALA A 252 -2.06 1.80 17.66
N ALA A 253 -2.86 2.41 16.78
CA ALA A 253 -2.57 2.46 15.37
C ALA A 253 -1.31 3.27 15.04
N GLU A 254 -1.12 4.43 15.68
CA GLU A 254 0.08 5.27 15.51
C GLU A 254 1.35 4.51 15.89
N ASN A 255 1.33 3.76 17.00
CA ASN A 255 2.46 2.95 17.44
C ASN A 255 2.79 1.86 16.43
N GLY A 256 1.81 1.06 16.01
CA GLY A 256 2.02 -0.01 15.04
C GLY A 256 2.46 0.52 13.66
N ILE A 257 1.91 1.64 13.19
CA ILE A 257 2.31 2.27 11.92
C ILE A 257 3.75 2.80 12.00
N SER A 258 4.17 3.34 13.15
CA SER A 258 5.56 3.76 13.36
C SER A 258 6.54 2.60 13.20
N GLU A 259 6.19 1.40 13.68
CA GLU A 259 7.00 0.18 13.47
C GLU A 259 7.02 -0.24 11.99
N LEU A 260 5.87 -0.18 11.31
CA LEU A 260 5.78 -0.47 9.89
C LEU A 260 6.64 0.49 9.04
N HIS A 261 6.68 1.77 9.35
CA HIS A 261 7.53 2.74 8.65
C HIS A 261 9.03 2.47 8.86
N LYS A 262 9.46 2.05 10.04
CA LYS A 262 10.84 1.63 10.28
C LYS A 262 11.20 0.43 9.41
N LEU A 263 10.32 -0.59 9.39
CA LEU A 263 10.50 -1.76 8.54
C LEU A 263 10.57 -1.40 7.04
N GLN A 264 9.69 -0.51 6.55
CA GLN A 264 9.74 -0.04 5.17
C GLN A 264 11.07 0.63 4.84
N THR A 265 11.57 1.47 5.75
CA THR A 265 12.86 2.15 5.60
C THR A 265 14.01 1.14 5.52
N ASP A 266 14.06 0.15 6.40
CA ASP A 266 15.11 -0.87 6.44
C ASP A 266 15.11 -1.68 5.14
N ILE A 267 13.95 -2.18 4.71
CA ILE A 267 13.80 -2.94 3.45
C ILE A 267 14.26 -2.12 2.23
N LEU A 268 13.88 -0.85 2.18
CA LEU A 268 14.18 0.03 1.04
C LEU A 268 15.65 0.48 1.03
N SER A 269 16.33 0.51 2.19
CA SER A 269 17.77 0.78 2.28
C SER A 269 18.59 -0.40 1.78
N ASP A 270 18.17 -1.63 2.06
CA ASP A 270 18.84 -2.85 1.60
C ASP A 270 18.64 -3.13 0.10
N ALA A 271 17.64 -2.51 -0.51
CA ALA A 271 17.28 -2.66 -1.93
C ALA A 271 18.01 -1.68 -2.87
N SER A 272 19.06 -1.01 -2.40
CA SER A 272 19.77 0.07 -3.11
C SER A 272 20.83 -0.46 -4.07
#